data_6e8fb3a50bf28697438b98035c97d47d
#
_entry.id   6e8fb3a50bf28697438b98035c97d47d
#
_cell.length_a   1.000
_cell.length_b   1.000
_cell.length_c   1.000
_cell.angle_alpha   90.00
_cell.angle_beta   90.00
_cell.angle_gamma   90.00
#
_symmetry.space_group_name_H-M   'P 1'
#
loop_
_entity.id
_entity.type
_entity.pdbx_description
1 polymer ?
#
loop_
_entity_poly.entity_id
_entity_poly.type
_entity_poly.pdbx_seq_one_letter_code
_entity_poly.pdbx_strand_id
1 'polypeptide(L)'
;VSFKGFHPASFGNTYYAYMRVKSGYMLELREKQSFTNDRFEEHASAGIYYFKNFKIFEKYAKNYFLKDEKVLPEAYVSLLYNEMVEDNLLVGIYEADKFICLGTPDDYEQYRFWHKYFTKKDKVHAEKNHNIKRIRLIPMAGKGSRFREYGYRVPKPLIKVEDIPMVIRVADSMPNQDKWIFLPRKEDMDRYPIERTLRKFSGDCVILPVNQHTSGQAATCLLAKEFIDSDSELIIASADYEHMYNNELWQLIVNDPTIDGAIWTYRSRSMVLKDPEKFAYCQVRRDGMTVDKVIEKKIISSTPHLDPLVIGTFWYRKAKYFIDAAENLIENDITINGEHYVGTSINYLIQQGKKFVIFDIDQWISFGDPFELKVLEYWREHFEYKQ
;
A
#
# COMPACT_ATOMS: atom_id res chain seq x y z
N VAL A 1 31.64 1.44 -3.65
CA VAL A 1 30.64 1.87 -2.66
C VAL A 1 29.55 0.80 -2.55
N SER A 2 29.17 0.48 -1.34
CA SER A 2 28.14 -0.51 -1.03
C SER A 2 27.03 0.08 -0.17
N PHE A 3 25.92 -0.63 -0.08
CA PHE A 3 24.84 -0.40 0.88
C PHE A 3 24.37 -1.73 1.45
N LYS A 4 23.66 -1.70 2.58
CA LYS A 4 22.98 -2.82 3.22
C LYS A 4 21.55 -2.46 3.56
N GLY A 5 20.81 -3.46 4.00
CA GLY A 5 19.47 -3.28 4.53
C GLY A 5 18.38 -3.27 3.47
N PHE A 6 17.18 -3.01 3.96
CA PHE A 6 15.99 -2.95 3.12
C PHE A 6 16.06 -1.77 2.15
N HIS A 7 15.68 -2.06 0.91
CA HIS A 7 15.58 -1.06 -0.15
C HIS A 7 14.38 -1.41 -1.04
N PRO A 8 13.47 -0.48 -1.34
CA PRO A 8 12.25 -0.78 -2.12
C PRO A 8 12.51 -1.44 -3.47
N ALA A 9 13.54 -1.01 -4.21
CA ALA A 9 13.94 -1.62 -5.49
C ALA A 9 14.59 -3.01 -5.35
N SER A 10 15.00 -3.42 -4.15
CA SER A 10 15.49 -4.78 -3.89
C SER A 10 14.39 -5.82 -3.83
N PHE A 11 13.14 -5.40 -3.90
CA PHE A 11 12.00 -6.28 -3.87
C PHE A 11 11.63 -6.75 -5.27
N GLY A 12 11.44 -8.04 -5.42
CA GLY A 12 11.16 -8.67 -6.70
C GLY A 12 12.44 -9.23 -7.34
N ASN A 13 12.55 -9.13 -8.65
CA ASN A 13 13.61 -9.75 -9.46
C ASN A 13 14.83 -8.83 -9.70
N THR A 14 14.89 -7.65 -9.06
CA THR A 14 16.01 -6.74 -9.22
C THR A 14 17.13 -7.14 -8.28
N TYR A 15 18.17 -7.76 -8.82
CA TYR A 15 19.36 -8.15 -8.07
C TYR A 15 20.51 -7.19 -8.39
N TYR A 16 21.22 -6.80 -7.34
CA TYR A 16 22.46 -6.05 -7.42
C TYR A 16 23.67 -6.99 -7.47
N ALA A 17 24.88 -6.45 -7.61
CA ALA A 17 26.09 -7.18 -7.29
C ALA A 17 26.24 -7.26 -5.77
N TYR A 18 26.43 -8.45 -5.23
CA TYR A 18 26.62 -8.68 -3.80
C TYR A 18 28.06 -9.01 -3.50
N MET A 19 28.54 -8.59 -2.32
CA MET A 19 29.94 -8.72 -1.93
C MET A 19 30.08 -9.47 -0.61
N ARG A 20 31.01 -10.42 -0.58
CA ARG A 20 31.51 -11.00 0.65
C ARG A 20 32.65 -10.12 1.17
N VAL A 21 32.51 -9.64 2.40
CA VAL A 21 33.42 -8.66 3.00
C VAL A 21 33.99 -9.20 4.31
N LYS A 22 35.29 -8.95 4.54
CA LYS A 22 35.96 -9.26 5.82
C LYS A 22 36.86 -8.09 6.20
N SER A 23 36.74 -7.60 7.43
CA SER A 23 37.53 -6.49 7.99
C SER A 23 37.59 -5.24 7.09
N GLY A 24 36.45 -4.90 6.43
CA GLY A 24 36.33 -3.73 5.56
C GLY A 24 36.86 -3.92 4.12
N TYR A 25 37.31 -5.13 3.77
CA TYR A 25 37.81 -5.45 2.43
C TYR A 25 36.96 -6.51 1.75
N MET A 26 36.75 -6.34 0.44
CA MET A 26 36.04 -7.29 -0.41
C MET A 26 36.90 -8.56 -0.60
N LEU A 27 36.23 -9.72 -0.47
CA LEU A 27 36.81 -11.02 -0.77
C LEU A 27 36.34 -11.58 -2.12
N GLU A 28 35.05 -11.38 -2.43
CA GLU A 28 34.40 -11.91 -3.62
C GLU A 28 33.18 -11.06 -3.94
N LEU A 29 32.87 -10.88 -5.22
CA LEU A 29 31.66 -10.21 -5.71
C LEU A 29 30.93 -11.12 -6.70
N ARG A 30 29.60 -11.16 -6.63
CA ARG A 30 28.72 -11.86 -7.58
C ARG A 30 27.68 -10.93 -8.13
N GLU A 31 27.62 -10.85 -9.44
CA GLU A 31 26.57 -10.09 -10.14
C GLU A 31 25.24 -10.82 -10.08
N LYS A 32 24.18 -10.10 -9.70
CA LYS A 32 22.78 -10.57 -9.67
C LYS A 32 22.56 -11.85 -8.85
N GLN A 33 23.46 -12.15 -7.92
CA GLN A 33 23.41 -13.34 -7.09
C GLN A 33 23.89 -13.04 -5.67
N SER A 34 23.05 -13.28 -4.66
CA SER A 34 23.42 -13.20 -3.25
C SER A 34 24.23 -14.43 -2.81
N PHE A 35 24.97 -14.29 -1.73
CA PHE A 35 25.74 -15.38 -1.10
C PHE A 35 24.88 -16.18 -0.10
N THR A 36 23.85 -15.54 0.46
CA THR A 36 22.99 -16.11 1.50
C THR A 36 21.51 -15.97 1.11
N ASN A 37 20.63 -16.58 1.91
CA ASN A 37 19.19 -16.42 1.74
C ASN A 37 18.68 -15.07 2.24
N ASP A 38 19.45 -14.37 3.09
CA ASP A 38 19.15 -13.01 3.55
C ASP A 38 20.07 -11.98 2.90
N ARG A 39 19.71 -11.58 1.70
CA ARG A 39 20.46 -10.60 0.91
C ARG A 39 20.50 -9.19 1.50
N PHE A 40 19.60 -8.88 2.46
CA PHE A 40 19.57 -7.55 3.08
C PHE A 40 20.71 -7.36 4.09
N GLU A 41 21.28 -8.44 4.61
CA GLU A 41 22.45 -8.40 5.47
C GLU A 41 23.77 -8.38 4.69
N GLU A 42 23.71 -8.54 3.37
CA GLU A 42 24.88 -8.52 2.51
C GLU A 42 25.21 -7.12 2.00
N HIS A 43 26.48 -6.85 1.74
CA HIS A 43 26.89 -5.63 1.03
C HIS A 43 26.47 -5.74 -0.44
N ALA A 44 25.57 -4.85 -0.87
CA ALA A 44 25.18 -4.71 -2.27
C ALA A 44 25.89 -3.52 -2.91
N SER A 45 26.25 -3.63 -4.19
CA SER A 45 26.92 -2.54 -4.92
C SER A 45 25.98 -1.38 -5.21
N ALA A 46 26.39 -0.17 -4.88
CA ALA A 46 25.71 1.08 -5.25
C ALA A 46 26.02 1.54 -6.69
N GLY A 47 26.78 0.77 -7.47
CA GLY A 47 27.17 1.13 -8.84
C GLY A 47 28.24 2.22 -8.92
N ILE A 48 28.91 2.54 -7.81
CA ILE A 48 30.00 3.53 -7.75
C ILE A 48 31.32 2.81 -7.47
N TYR A 49 32.25 2.99 -8.37
CA TYR A 49 33.52 2.27 -8.38
C TYR A 49 34.68 3.25 -8.39
N TYR A 50 35.70 3.02 -7.50
CA TYR A 50 36.92 3.81 -7.41
C TYR A 50 38.12 2.97 -7.75
N PHE A 51 38.94 3.45 -8.68
CA PHE A 51 40.24 2.90 -9.00
C PHE A 51 41.30 3.95 -8.68
N LYS A 52 42.39 3.57 -7.98
CA LYS A 52 43.45 4.49 -7.57
C LYS A 52 44.06 5.31 -8.75
N ASN A 53 44.07 4.71 -9.94
CA ASN A 53 44.46 5.38 -11.18
C ASN A 53 43.88 4.61 -12.39
N PHE A 54 43.87 5.28 -13.54
CA PHE A 54 43.33 4.73 -14.78
C PHE A 54 44.08 3.48 -15.27
N LYS A 55 45.41 3.38 -15.03
CA LYS A 55 46.20 2.21 -15.47
C LYS A 55 45.74 0.91 -14.79
N ILE A 56 45.31 0.97 -13.53
CA ILE A 56 44.75 -0.18 -12.83
C ILE A 56 43.44 -0.60 -13.51
N PHE A 57 42.53 0.35 -13.72
CA PHE A 57 41.25 0.06 -14.42
C PHE A 57 41.53 -0.53 -15.80
N GLU A 58 42.38 0.11 -16.60
CA GLU A 58 42.71 -0.33 -17.97
C GLU A 58 43.30 -1.76 -18.01
N LYS A 59 44.21 -2.10 -17.06
CA LYS A 59 44.78 -3.46 -16.95
C LYS A 59 43.67 -4.50 -16.80
N TYR A 60 42.81 -4.34 -15.79
CA TYR A 60 41.81 -5.33 -15.47
C TYR A 60 40.66 -5.35 -16.48
N ALA A 61 40.30 -4.21 -17.05
CA ALA A 61 39.32 -4.17 -18.15
C ALA A 61 39.83 -4.92 -19.39
N LYS A 62 41.10 -4.73 -19.79
CA LYS A 62 41.70 -5.49 -20.89
C LYS A 62 41.71 -6.99 -20.60
N ASN A 63 42.10 -7.41 -19.40
CA ASN A 63 42.12 -8.82 -19.00
C ASN A 63 40.71 -9.40 -19.08
N TYR A 64 39.68 -8.72 -18.57
CA TYR A 64 38.30 -9.14 -18.59
C TYR A 64 37.77 -9.37 -20.01
N PHE A 65 38.07 -8.47 -20.95
CA PHE A 65 37.68 -8.60 -22.34
C PHE A 65 38.47 -9.66 -23.12
N LEU A 66 39.64 -10.04 -22.68
CA LEU A 66 40.44 -11.10 -23.29
C LEU A 66 40.03 -12.51 -22.85
N LYS A 67 39.29 -12.64 -21.72
CA LYS A 67 38.72 -13.89 -21.28
C LYS A 67 37.48 -14.17 -22.13
N ASP A 68 37.50 -15.26 -22.90
CA ASP A 68 36.41 -15.67 -23.80
C ASP A 68 35.15 -16.16 -23.05
N GLU A 69 35.24 -16.33 -21.73
CA GLU A 69 34.16 -16.75 -20.86
C GLU A 69 33.35 -15.55 -20.34
N LYS A 70 32.46 -15.02 -21.17
CA LYS A 70 31.42 -14.09 -20.70
C LYS A 70 30.37 -14.91 -19.94
N VAL A 71 30.47 -14.92 -18.64
CA VAL A 71 29.46 -15.55 -17.73
C VAL A 71 28.09 -14.85 -17.85
N LEU A 72 28.06 -13.62 -18.33
CA LEU A 72 26.86 -12.79 -18.49
C LEU A 72 26.87 -12.07 -19.85
N PRO A 73 25.70 -11.77 -20.44
CA PRO A 73 25.60 -11.06 -21.71
C PRO A 73 26.16 -9.63 -21.69
N GLU A 74 26.37 -9.07 -20.51
CA GLU A 74 26.88 -7.70 -20.28
C GLU A 74 28.22 -7.72 -19.52
N ALA A 75 29.09 -6.76 -19.83
CA ALA A 75 30.34 -6.53 -19.10
C ALA A 75 30.10 -5.61 -17.90
N TYR A 76 30.33 -6.10 -16.70
CA TYR A 76 30.17 -5.34 -15.47
C TYR A 76 31.51 -4.87 -14.89
N VAL A 77 31.61 -3.58 -14.59
CA VAL A 77 32.80 -2.97 -13.96
C VAL A 77 33.07 -3.60 -12.59
N SER A 78 32.04 -3.99 -11.87
CA SER A 78 32.12 -4.67 -10.58
C SER A 78 32.97 -5.95 -10.61
N LEU A 79 32.89 -6.74 -11.68
CA LEU A 79 33.62 -8.00 -11.81
C LEU A 79 35.13 -7.82 -11.92
N LEU A 80 35.62 -6.63 -12.35
CA LEU A 80 37.06 -6.33 -12.39
C LEU A 80 37.69 -6.40 -11.02
N TYR A 81 36.94 -6.15 -9.96
CA TYR A 81 37.45 -6.23 -8.59
C TYR A 81 37.76 -7.64 -8.13
N ASN A 82 37.10 -8.68 -8.67
CA ASN A 82 37.45 -10.06 -8.35
C ASN A 82 38.87 -10.39 -8.81
N GLU A 83 39.23 -9.99 -10.04
CA GLU A 83 40.62 -10.18 -10.55
C GLU A 83 41.63 -9.37 -9.74
N MET A 84 41.27 -8.16 -9.28
CA MET A 84 42.13 -7.38 -8.40
C MET A 84 42.37 -8.09 -7.07
N VAL A 85 41.35 -8.72 -6.49
CA VAL A 85 41.49 -9.50 -5.26
C VAL A 85 42.32 -10.77 -5.50
N GLU A 86 42.14 -11.46 -6.63
CA GLU A 86 42.97 -12.63 -7.03
C GLU A 86 44.47 -12.23 -7.18
N ASP A 87 44.74 -11.02 -7.68
CA ASP A 87 46.10 -10.43 -7.76
C ASP A 87 46.58 -9.88 -6.39
N ASN A 88 45.88 -10.17 -5.27
CA ASN A 88 46.19 -9.71 -3.91
C ASN A 88 46.13 -8.20 -3.73
N LEU A 89 45.38 -7.47 -4.56
CA LEU A 89 45.09 -6.06 -4.31
C LEU A 89 43.96 -5.91 -3.29
N LEU A 90 44.12 -4.95 -2.39
CA LEU A 90 43.11 -4.63 -1.39
C LEU A 90 42.00 -3.78 -2.01
N VAL A 91 40.78 -4.29 -2.01
CA VAL A 91 39.56 -3.59 -2.43
C VAL A 91 38.78 -3.18 -1.19
N GLY A 92 38.93 -1.94 -0.77
CA GLY A 92 38.21 -1.37 0.39
C GLY A 92 36.73 -1.15 0.11
N ILE A 93 35.91 -1.37 1.12
CA ILE A 93 34.45 -1.12 1.05
C ILE A 93 34.13 0.18 1.77
N TYR A 94 33.44 1.07 1.07
CA TYR A 94 32.77 2.23 1.67
C TYR A 94 31.28 1.96 1.69
N GLU A 95 30.69 1.85 2.88
CA GLU A 95 29.27 1.65 3.07
C GLU A 95 28.56 3.00 3.12
N ALA A 96 27.58 3.19 2.24
CA ALA A 96 26.75 4.39 2.21
C ALA A 96 25.67 4.30 3.29
N ASP A 97 25.44 5.39 4.01
CA ASP A 97 24.39 5.47 5.05
C ASP A 97 23.00 5.25 4.48
N LYS A 98 22.76 5.69 3.25
CA LYS A 98 21.48 5.51 2.56
C LYS A 98 21.72 5.38 1.05
N PHE A 99 21.03 4.42 0.44
CA PHE A 99 20.99 4.22 -1.00
C PHE A 99 19.58 4.43 -1.54
N ILE A 100 19.41 5.32 -2.52
CA ILE A 100 18.13 5.57 -3.20
C ILE A 100 18.29 5.23 -4.67
N CYS A 101 17.55 4.23 -5.12
CA CYS A 101 17.53 3.86 -6.53
C CYS A 101 16.58 4.78 -7.32
N LEU A 102 17.09 5.28 -8.44
CA LEU A 102 16.33 6.02 -9.45
C LEU A 102 16.58 5.41 -10.84
N GLY A 103 16.91 4.10 -10.87
CA GLY A 103 17.37 3.41 -12.07
C GLY A 103 16.26 3.06 -13.05
N THR A 104 15.02 3.02 -12.61
CA THR A 104 13.86 2.73 -13.45
C THR A 104 12.80 3.83 -13.35
N PRO A 105 11.89 3.95 -14.34
CA PRO A 105 10.75 4.86 -14.21
C PRO A 105 9.92 4.59 -12.93
N ASP A 106 9.76 3.34 -12.53
CA ASP A 106 9.01 2.96 -11.32
C ASP A 106 9.72 3.43 -10.04
N ASP A 107 11.05 3.35 -9.97
CA ASP A 107 11.82 3.86 -8.83
C ASP A 107 11.64 5.38 -8.71
N TYR A 108 11.71 6.09 -9.83
CA TYR A 108 11.50 7.54 -9.86
C TYR A 108 10.08 7.94 -9.46
N GLU A 109 9.06 7.22 -9.94
CA GLU A 109 7.66 7.46 -9.54
C GLU A 109 7.44 7.18 -8.04
N GLN A 110 8.05 6.14 -7.49
CA GLN A 110 8.02 5.89 -6.04
C GLN A 110 8.68 7.04 -5.26
N TYR A 111 9.84 7.51 -5.69
CA TYR A 111 10.50 8.67 -5.06
C TYR A 111 9.59 9.90 -5.07
N ARG A 112 8.98 10.24 -6.22
CA ARG A 112 8.05 11.37 -6.35
C ARG A 112 6.82 11.21 -5.46
N PHE A 113 6.26 10.01 -5.40
CA PHE A 113 5.11 9.68 -4.56
C PHE A 113 5.40 9.99 -3.09
N TRP A 114 6.50 9.47 -2.57
CA TRP A 114 6.89 9.66 -1.17
C TRP A 114 7.37 11.07 -0.87
N HIS A 115 8.07 11.70 -1.80
CA HIS A 115 8.41 13.11 -1.69
C HIS A 115 7.15 13.98 -1.53
N LYS A 116 6.14 13.77 -2.39
CA LYS A 116 4.85 14.48 -2.29
C LYS A 116 4.18 14.24 -0.95
N TYR A 117 4.20 13.00 -0.45
CA TYR A 117 3.58 12.60 0.82
C TYR A 117 4.23 13.31 2.01
N PHE A 118 5.55 13.25 2.14
CA PHE A 118 6.28 13.82 3.28
C PHE A 118 6.45 15.34 3.21
N THR A 119 6.32 15.97 2.04
CA THR A 119 6.45 17.42 1.88
C THR A 119 5.12 18.18 1.92
N LYS A 120 3.99 17.53 1.66
CA LYS A 120 2.67 18.13 1.86
C LYS A 120 2.34 18.17 3.36
N LYS A 121 2.59 19.31 4.00
CA LYS A 121 2.28 19.53 5.43
C LYS A 121 0.78 19.77 5.71
N ASP A 122 0.00 20.08 4.70
CA ASP A 122 -1.41 20.44 4.88
C ASP A 122 -2.30 19.20 4.73
N LYS A 123 -2.48 18.47 5.83
CA LYS A 123 -3.63 17.58 5.99
C LYS A 123 -4.87 18.48 6.14
N VAL A 124 -5.55 18.77 5.03
CA VAL A 124 -6.78 19.57 5.06
C VAL A 124 -7.90 18.72 5.63
N HIS A 125 -8.08 18.81 6.94
CA HIS A 125 -9.27 18.33 7.64
C HIS A 125 -10.11 19.53 8.05
N ALA A 126 -10.79 20.17 7.13
CA ALA A 126 -11.68 21.25 7.47
C ALA A 126 -13.01 21.14 6.75
N GLU A 127 -13.96 20.55 7.44
CA GLU A 127 -15.37 20.71 7.12
C GLU A 127 -16.15 21.07 8.38
N LYS A 128 -16.73 22.25 8.38
CA LYS A 128 -17.76 22.64 9.36
C LYS A 128 -19.06 22.85 8.61
N ASN A 129 -20.13 22.28 9.17
CA ASN A 129 -21.53 22.46 8.84
C ASN A 129 -22.11 21.58 7.71
N HIS A 130 -22.65 20.44 8.14
CA HIS A 130 -23.70 19.77 7.38
C HIS A 130 -24.83 19.36 8.32
N ASN A 131 -26.10 19.55 7.90
CA ASN A 131 -27.29 19.13 8.64
C ASN A 131 -27.57 17.61 8.51
N ILE A 132 -26.72 16.88 7.82
CA ILE A 132 -26.90 15.44 7.54
C ILE A 132 -25.95 14.65 8.43
N LYS A 133 -26.49 13.66 9.15
CA LYS A 133 -25.68 12.73 9.94
C LYS A 133 -24.76 11.91 9.05
N ARG A 134 -23.51 11.79 9.44
CA ARG A 134 -22.46 11.06 8.72
C ARG A 134 -21.91 9.93 9.56
N ILE A 135 -21.97 8.72 9.05
CA ILE A 135 -21.47 7.53 9.72
C ILE A 135 -20.20 7.04 9.00
N ARG A 136 -19.19 6.68 9.78
CA ARG A 136 -17.98 5.99 9.32
C ARG A 136 -17.94 4.61 9.92
N LEU A 137 -17.85 3.61 9.06
CA LEU A 137 -17.86 2.20 9.42
C LEU A 137 -16.53 1.57 9.01
N ILE A 138 -15.78 1.05 9.98
CA ILE A 138 -14.50 0.40 9.75
C ILE A 138 -14.57 -1.06 10.20
N PRO A 139 -14.74 -2.02 9.27
CA PRO A 139 -14.55 -3.43 9.56
C PRO A 139 -13.07 -3.72 9.77
N MET A 140 -12.73 -4.29 10.93
CA MET A 140 -11.35 -4.57 11.32
C MET A 140 -11.20 -5.97 11.94
N ALA A 141 -12.05 -6.92 11.51
CA ALA A 141 -12.09 -8.28 12.02
C ALA A 141 -11.18 -9.28 11.24
N GLY A 142 -10.36 -8.79 10.32
CA GLY A 142 -9.42 -9.61 9.56
C GLY A 142 -8.33 -10.26 10.43
N LYS A 143 -7.92 -11.48 10.11
CA LYS A 143 -6.93 -12.26 10.89
C LYS A 143 -5.53 -11.65 10.92
N GLY A 144 -5.15 -10.85 9.91
CA GLY A 144 -3.81 -10.26 9.82
C GLY A 144 -2.68 -11.29 9.71
N SER A 145 -2.91 -12.43 9.03
CA SER A 145 -2.00 -13.58 8.96
C SER A 145 -0.61 -13.21 8.46
N ARG A 146 -0.53 -12.40 7.39
CA ARG A 146 0.75 -11.91 6.84
C ARG A 146 1.63 -11.22 7.89
N PHE A 147 1.05 -10.36 8.72
CA PHE A 147 1.80 -9.69 9.81
C PHE A 147 2.26 -10.68 10.88
N ARG A 148 1.45 -11.69 11.23
CA ARG A 148 1.84 -12.72 12.20
C ARG A 148 2.99 -13.58 11.69
N GLU A 149 2.98 -13.96 10.42
CA GLU A 149 4.07 -14.70 9.75
C GLU A 149 5.39 -13.92 9.78
N TYR A 150 5.32 -12.58 9.71
CA TYR A 150 6.47 -11.68 9.86
C TYR A 150 6.85 -11.38 11.33
N GLY A 151 6.23 -12.05 12.31
CA GLY A 151 6.58 -11.92 13.72
C GLY A 151 5.89 -10.81 14.49
N TYR A 152 4.94 -10.08 13.89
CA TYR A 152 4.15 -9.09 14.61
C TYR A 152 3.23 -9.77 15.63
N ARG A 153 3.35 -9.38 16.91
CA ARG A 153 2.60 -9.97 18.03
C ARG A 153 1.27 -9.28 18.31
N VAL A 154 1.16 -8.01 17.93
CA VAL A 154 -0.08 -7.22 18.09
C VAL A 154 -1.00 -7.40 16.89
N PRO A 155 -2.34 -7.30 17.05
CA PRO A 155 -3.26 -7.37 15.92
C PRO A 155 -3.04 -6.20 14.96
N LYS A 156 -3.26 -6.46 13.67
CA LYS A 156 -3.00 -5.52 12.58
C LYS A 156 -3.51 -4.09 12.85
N PRO A 157 -4.76 -3.86 13.34
CA PRO A 157 -5.25 -2.50 13.57
C PRO A 157 -4.49 -1.70 14.62
N LEU A 158 -3.76 -2.39 15.51
CA LEU A 158 -2.96 -1.76 16.57
C LEU A 158 -1.47 -1.65 16.24
N ILE A 159 -1.03 -2.19 15.12
CA ILE A 159 0.35 -1.98 14.65
C ILE A 159 0.55 -0.48 14.46
N LYS A 160 1.63 0.03 15.03
CA LYS A 160 1.93 1.45 14.95
C LYS A 160 2.57 1.81 13.61
N VAL A 161 2.06 2.86 13.02
CA VAL A 161 2.62 3.56 11.87
C VAL A 161 2.98 4.95 12.35
N GLU A 162 4.25 5.28 12.46
CA GLU A 162 4.75 6.54 13.07
C GLU A 162 4.13 6.79 14.47
N ASP A 163 4.21 5.79 15.34
CA ASP A 163 3.68 5.81 16.71
C ASP A 163 2.14 5.90 16.85
N ILE A 164 1.40 6.01 15.77
CA ILE A 164 -0.06 6.05 15.75
C ILE A 164 -0.58 4.65 15.35
N PRO A 165 -1.54 4.04 16.09
CA PRO A 165 -2.16 2.79 15.65
C PRO A 165 -2.74 2.90 14.25
N MET A 166 -2.52 1.89 13.42
CA MET A 166 -2.90 1.86 12.00
C MET A 166 -4.37 2.27 11.78
N VAL A 167 -5.30 1.71 12.56
CA VAL A 167 -6.73 2.05 12.46
C VAL A 167 -7.02 3.53 12.76
N ILE A 168 -6.29 4.13 13.69
CA ILE A 168 -6.47 5.56 14.03
C ILE A 168 -5.95 6.44 12.89
N ARG A 169 -4.82 6.07 12.30
CA ARG A 169 -4.25 6.78 11.15
C ARG A 169 -5.19 6.76 9.95
N VAL A 170 -5.79 5.60 9.69
CA VAL A 170 -6.83 5.47 8.65
C VAL A 170 -8.03 6.35 8.95
N ALA A 171 -8.57 6.26 10.18
CA ALA A 171 -9.72 7.04 10.59
C ALA A 171 -9.48 8.56 10.47
N ASP A 172 -8.29 9.02 10.89
CA ASP A 172 -7.88 10.44 10.82
C ASP A 172 -7.71 10.95 9.37
N SER A 173 -7.49 10.07 8.40
CA SER A 173 -7.37 10.44 6.98
C SER A 173 -8.71 10.55 6.24
N MET A 174 -9.83 10.27 6.90
CA MET A 174 -11.16 10.28 6.29
C MET A 174 -11.87 11.63 6.49
N PRO A 175 -12.89 11.96 5.65
CA PRO A 175 -13.72 13.14 5.86
C PRO A 175 -14.37 13.16 7.25
N ASN A 176 -14.70 14.35 7.77
CA ASN A 176 -15.37 14.52 9.06
C ASN A 176 -16.71 13.76 9.15
N GLN A 177 -17.06 13.32 10.36
CA GLN A 177 -18.22 12.47 10.66
C GLN A 177 -18.88 12.86 11.98
N ASP A 178 -20.11 12.39 12.17
CA ASP A 178 -20.85 12.51 13.43
C ASP A 178 -20.75 11.24 14.28
N LYS A 179 -20.56 10.09 13.64
CA LYS A 179 -20.53 8.80 14.33
C LYS A 179 -19.52 7.84 13.72
N TRP A 180 -18.73 7.22 14.58
CA TRP A 180 -17.84 6.10 14.25
C TRP A 180 -18.45 4.77 14.67
N ILE A 181 -18.33 3.75 13.81
CA ILE A 181 -18.65 2.35 14.11
C ILE A 181 -17.41 1.51 13.74
N PHE A 182 -16.88 0.78 14.71
CA PHE A 182 -15.76 -0.13 14.53
C PHE A 182 -16.19 -1.56 14.77
N LEU A 183 -15.76 -2.48 13.90
CA LEU A 183 -16.06 -3.91 14.04
C LEU A 183 -14.74 -4.69 14.25
N PRO A 184 -14.19 -4.67 15.46
CA PRO A 184 -13.00 -5.44 15.81
C PRO A 184 -13.32 -6.92 15.99
N ARG A 185 -12.30 -7.78 15.84
CA ARG A 185 -12.38 -9.18 16.23
C ARG A 185 -12.49 -9.30 17.74
N LYS A 186 -13.47 -10.07 18.23
CA LYS A 186 -13.67 -10.28 19.68
C LYS A 186 -12.44 -10.84 20.36
N GLU A 187 -11.78 -11.84 19.77
CA GLU A 187 -10.55 -12.44 20.28
C GLU A 187 -9.42 -11.41 20.47
N ASP A 188 -9.29 -10.44 19.56
CA ASP A 188 -8.28 -9.40 19.66
C ASP A 188 -8.65 -8.37 20.74
N MET A 189 -9.94 -8.07 20.93
CA MET A 189 -10.40 -7.20 22.02
C MET A 189 -10.15 -7.80 23.40
N ASP A 190 -10.28 -9.11 23.55
CA ASP A 190 -10.07 -9.80 24.83
C ASP A 190 -8.59 -9.80 25.27
N ARG A 191 -7.68 -9.67 24.31
CA ARG A 191 -6.22 -9.77 24.56
C ARG A 191 -5.50 -8.43 24.52
N TYR A 192 -6.08 -7.43 23.82
CA TYR A 192 -5.42 -6.15 23.53
C TYR A 192 -6.34 -4.96 23.82
N PRO A 193 -5.79 -3.78 24.16
CA PRO A 193 -6.57 -2.61 24.57
C PRO A 193 -7.24 -1.89 23.38
N ILE A 194 -7.89 -2.62 22.49
CA ILE A 194 -8.54 -2.07 21.28
C ILE A 194 -9.61 -1.05 21.66
N GLU A 195 -10.52 -1.41 22.57
CA GLU A 195 -11.59 -0.52 23.00
C GLU A 195 -11.04 0.80 23.56
N ARG A 196 -10.05 0.73 24.46
CA ARG A 196 -9.41 1.92 25.02
C ARG A 196 -8.79 2.80 23.94
N THR A 197 -8.17 2.18 22.93
CA THR A 197 -7.53 2.89 21.82
C THR A 197 -8.57 3.62 20.97
N LEU A 198 -9.67 2.96 20.62
CA LEU A 198 -10.73 3.54 19.81
C LEU A 198 -11.49 4.64 20.55
N ARG A 199 -11.81 4.44 21.84
CA ARG A 199 -12.48 5.47 22.65
C ARG A 199 -11.59 6.69 22.93
N LYS A 200 -10.28 6.51 22.99
CA LYS A 200 -9.36 7.66 23.08
C LYS A 200 -9.39 8.51 21.80
N PHE A 201 -9.63 7.90 20.64
CA PHE A 201 -9.77 8.60 19.36
C PHE A 201 -11.15 9.27 19.23
N SER A 202 -12.22 8.54 19.54
CA SER A 202 -13.60 9.05 19.52
C SER A 202 -14.38 8.47 20.70
N GLY A 203 -14.71 9.32 21.68
CA GLY A 203 -15.38 8.90 22.94
C GLY A 203 -16.69 8.18 22.72
N ASP A 204 -17.50 8.67 21.79
CA ASP A 204 -18.85 8.19 21.50
C ASP A 204 -18.92 7.13 20.38
N CYS A 205 -17.78 6.53 20.02
CA CYS A 205 -17.77 5.50 18.97
C CYS A 205 -18.53 4.24 19.41
N VAL A 206 -19.24 3.65 18.46
CA VAL A 206 -19.84 2.31 18.61
C VAL A 206 -18.76 1.26 18.30
N ILE A 207 -18.59 0.30 19.18
CA ILE A 207 -17.65 -0.81 19.00
C ILE A 207 -18.44 -2.10 19.05
N LEU A 208 -18.48 -2.84 17.94
CA LEU A 208 -19.23 -4.09 17.78
C LEU A 208 -18.26 -5.25 17.61
N PRO A 209 -18.03 -6.07 18.66
CA PRO A 209 -17.15 -7.22 18.55
C PRO A 209 -17.67 -8.26 17.57
N VAL A 210 -16.82 -8.68 16.63
CA VAL A 210 -17.11 -9.75 15.68
C VAL A 210 -16.65 -11.08 16.28
N ASN A 211 -17.60 -11.93 16.66
CA ASN A 211 -17.35 -13.18 17.37
C ASN A 211 -16.87 -14.32 16.44
N GLN A 212 -17.30 -14.31 15.18
CA GLN A 212 -17.02 -15.39 14.22
C GLN A 212 -16.52 -14.80 12.90
N HIS A 213 -15.82 -15.63 12.14
CA HIS A 213 -15.41 -15.27 10.79
C HIS A 213 -16.66 -15.10 9.90
N THR A 214 -16.78 -13.96 9.27
CA THR A 214 -17.86 -13.69 8.30
C THR A 214 -17.43 -14.07 6.89
N SER A 215 -18.39 -14.19 5.99
CA SER A 215 -18.19 -14.51 4.57
C SER A 215 -17.62 -13.34 3.74
N GLY A 216 -17.06 -12.30 4.36
CA GLY A 216 -16.42 -11.18 3.67
C GLY A 216 -16.71 -9.82 4.31
N GLN A 217 -16.17 -8.77 3.70
CA GLN A 217 -16.27 -7.41 4.23
C GLN A 217 -17.73 -6.91 4.30
N ALA A 218 -18.53 -7.18 3.27
CA ALA A 218 -19.95 -6.77 3.24
C ALA A 218 -20.73 -7.42 4.38
N ALA A 219 -20.54 -8.72 4.60
CA ALA A 219 -21.19 -9.44 5.70
C ALA A 219 -20.75 -8.93 7.07
N THR A 220 -19.46 -8.59 7.23
CA THR A 220 -18.96 -7.97 8.47
C THR A 220 -19.63 -6.62 8.71
N CYS A 221 -19.69 -5.75 7.69
CA CYS A 221 -20.30 -4.43 7.81
C CYS A 221 -21.80 -4.49 8.13
N LEU A 222 -22.50 -5.48 7.59
CA LEU A 222 -23.95 -5.66 7.83
C LEU A 222 -24.28 -5.98 9.29
N LEU A 223 -23.34 -6.52 10.08
CA LEU A 223 -23.52 -6.70 11.53
C LEU A 223 -23.81 -5.38 12.27
N ALA A 224 -23.45 -4.25 11.68
CA ALA A 224 -23.71 -2.93 12.23
C ALA A 224 -25.11 -2.38 11.90
N LYS A 225 -25.96 -3.09 11.14
CA LYS A 225 -27.22 -2.60 10.60
C LYS A 225 -28.09 -1.88 11.64
N GLU A 226 -28.28 -2.47 12.81
CA GLU A 226 -29.13 -1.92 13.89
C GLU A 226 -28.57 -0.64 14.53
N PHE A 227 -27.29 -0.31 14.28
CA PHE A 227 -26.60 0.87 14.79
C PHE A 227 -26.49 1.98 13.76
N ILE A 228 -26.97 1.74 12.55
CA ILE A 228 -26.91 2.63 11.40
C ILE A 228 -28.28 3.27 11.17
N ASP A 229 -28.35 4.58 11.22
CA ASP A 229 -29.54 5.32 10.76
C ASP A 229 -29.59 5.24 9.23
N SER A 230 -30.65 4.67 8.69
CA SER A 230 -30.83 4.34 7.27
C SER A 230 -30.76 5.56 6.33
N ASP A 231 -31.15 6.74 6.81
CA ASP A 231 -31.12 7.99 6.04
C ASP A 231 -29.80 8.79 6.18
N SER A 232 -28.90 8.35 7.07
CA SER A 232 -27.58 8.96 7.21
C SER A 232 -26.69 8.68 6.00
N GLU A 233 -25.73 9.59 5.74
CA GLU A 233 -24.59 9.27 4.88
C GLU A 233 -23.72 8.17 5.53
N LEU A 234 -23.23 7.24 4.72
CA LEU A 234 -22.35 6.18 5.18
C LEU A 234 -21.07 6.15 4.37
N ILE A 235 -19.92 6.15 5.06
CA ILE A 235 -18.65 5.72 4.45
C ILE A 235 -18.21 4.43 5.11
N ILE A 236 -17.89 3.43 4.27
CA ILE A 236 -17.21 2.20 4.65
C ILE A 236 -15.76 2.30 4.18
N ALA A 237 -14.80 2.04 5.04
CA ALA A 237 -13.39 2.02 4.67
C ALA A 237 -12.65 0.85 5.30
N SER A 238 -11.60 0.36 4.64
CA SER A 238 -10.68 -0.61 5.21
C SER A 238 -9.89 0.00 6.37
N ALA A 239 -9.34 -0.85 7.25
CA ALA A 239 -8.61 -0.41 8.45
C ALA A 239 -7.09 -0.24 8.21
N ASP A 240 -6.62 -0.24 6.96
CA ASP A 240 -5.22 -0.41 6.58
C ASP A 240 -4.73 0.49 5.43
N TYR A 241 -5.48 1.56 5.12
CA TYR A 241 -5.13 2.53 4.08
C TYR A 241 -5.30 3.96 4.57
N GLU A 242 -4.29 4.80 4.39
CA GLU A 242 -4.41 6.26 4.56
C GLU A 242 -4.73 6.91 3.21
N HIS A 243 -5.52 7.98 3.21
CA HIS A 243 -5.99 8.66 2.04
C HIS A 243 -5.51 10.11 2.01
N MET A 244 -4.93 10.53 0.88
CA MET A 244 -4.76 11.95 0.56
C MET A 244 -5.64 12.28 -0.64
N TYR A 245 -6.54 13.23 -0.49
CA TYR A 245 -7.52 13.58 -1.52
C TYR A 245 -7.76 15.08 -1.58
N ASN A 246 -8.29 15.54 -2.71
CA ASN A 246 -8.73 16.91 -2.88
C ASN A 246 -10.12 17.08 -2.26
N ASN A 247 -10.19 17.86 -1.17
CA ASN A 247 -11.44 18.08 -0.44
C ASN A 247 -12.47 18.89 -1.25
N GLU A 248 -12.04 19.81 -2.11
CA GLU A 248 -12.97 20.58 -2.97
C GLU A 248 -13.68 19.66 -3.95
N LEU A 249 -12.96 18.74 -4.60
CA LEU A 249 -13.57 17.72 -5.47
C LEU A 249 -14.50 16.79 -4.70
N TRP A 250 -14.12 16.39 -3.48
CA TRP A 250 -14.98 15.60 -2.61
C TRP A 250 -16.30 16.33 -2.31
N GLN A 251 -16.23 17.62 -1.99
CA GLN A 251 -17.41 18.43 -1.73
C GLN A 251 -18.33 18.55 -2.95
N LEU A 252 -17.79 18.67 -4.16
CA LEU A 252 -18.59 18.67 -5.38
C LEU A 252 -19.40 17.39 -5.53
N ILE A 253 -18.82 16.23 -5.20
CA ILE A 253 -19.50 14.93 -5.29
C ILE A 253 -20.62 14.81 -4.24
N VAL A 254 -20.31 15.07 -2.97
CA VAL A 254 -21.30 14.86 -1.89
C VAL A 254 -22.46 15.87 -1.94
N ASN A 255 -22.22 17.07 -2.49
CA ASN A 255 -23.24 18.09 -2.64
C ASN A 255 -24.07 17.97 -3.92
N ASP A 256 -23.69 17.13 -4.91
CA ASP A 256 -24.50 16.88 -6.10
C ASP A 256 -25.64 15.90 -5.77
N PRO A 257 -26.92 16.38 -5.69
CA PRO A 257 -28.05 15.52 -5.30
C PRO A 257 -28.36 14.39 -6.29
N THR A 258 -27.79 14.43 -7.48
CA THR A 258 -27.96 13.38 -8.49
C THR A 258 -27.07 12.16 -8.27
N ILE A 259 -26.07 12.26 -7.38
CA ILE A 259 -25.12 11.18 -7.07
C ILE A 259 -25.61 10.44 -5.83
N ASP A 260 -25.83 9.14 -5.94
CA ASP A 260 -26.27 8.26 -4.86
C ASP A 260 -25.12 7.65 -4.07
N GLY A 261 -23.93 7.59 -4.65
CA GLY A 261 -22.73 7.09 -3.97
C GLY A 261 -21.44 7.32 -4.75
N ALA A 262 -20.31 7.11 -4.08
CA ALA A 262 -19.00 7.21 -4.69
C ALA A 262 -18.10 6.05 -4.27
N ILE A 263 -17.29 5.58 -5.21
CA ILE A 263 -16.25 4.58 -5.00
C ILE A 263 -14.93 5.30 -5.05
N TRP A 264 -14.16 5.22 -3.98
CA TRP A 264 -12.84 5.83 -3.95
C TRP A 264 -11.88 4.97 -4.75
N THR A 265 -11.18 5.62 -5.66
CA THR A 265 -10.29 4.95 -6.62
C THR A 265 -8.92 5.60 -6.65
N TYR A 266 -7.95 4.83 -7.12
CA TYR A 266 -6.59 5.29 -7.32
C TYR A 266 -6.03 4.72 -8.62
N ARG A 267 -5.10 5.44 -9.25
CA ARG A 267 -4.40 4.99 -10.45
C ARG A 267 -2.92 4.89 -10.16
N SER A 268 -2.37 3.69 -10.20
CA SER A 268 -0.97 3.45 -9.84
C SER A 268 -0.31 2.44 -10.75
N ARG A 269 0.77 2.86 -11.39
CA ARG A 269 1.57 1.95 -12.22
C ARG A 269 2.32 0.92 -11.38
N SER A 270 3.07 1.37 -10.39
CA SER A 270 3.97 0.50 -9.62
C SER A 270 3.25 -0.58 -8.80
N MET A 271 2.06 -0.29 -8.29
CA MET A 271 1.28 -1.25 -7.50
C MET A 271 0.58 -2.28 -8.40
N VAL A 272 -0.02 -1.82 -9.50
CA VAL A 272 -0.86 -2.64 -10.36
C VAL A 272 -0.05 -3.59 -11.23
N LEU A 273 1.12 -3.17 -11.74
CA LEU A 273 1.92 -4.00 -12.64
C LEU A 273 2.46 -5.28 -12.00
N LYS A 274 2.58 -5.33 -10.66
CA LYS A 274 3.09 -6.52 -9.95
C LYS A 274 2.06 -7.65 -9.88
N ASP A 275 0.81 -7.31 -9.61
CA ASP A 275 -0.28 -8.28 -9.46
C ASP A 275 -1.64 -7.58 -9.71
N PRO A 276 -1.98 -7.33 -10.98
CA PRO A 276 -3.18 -6.57 -11.33
C PRO A 276 -4.48 -7.28 -10.95
N GLU A 277 -4.49 -8.61 -10.90
CA GLU A 277 -5.66 -9.40 -10.55
C GLU A 277 -5.94 -9.46 -9.03
N LYS A 278 -5.05 -8.90 -8.22
CA LYS A 278 -5.25 -8.77 -6.78
C LYS A 278 -6.32 -7.73 -6.43
N PHE A 279 -6.62 -6.80 -7.34
CA PHE A 279 -7.45 -5.63 -7.09
C PHE A 279 -8.85 -5.75 -7.70
N ALA A 280 -9.72 -4.81 -7.33
CA ALA A 280 -10.97 -4.52 -8.00
C ALA A 280 -10.84 -3.25 -8.85
N TYR A 281 -11.64 -3.15 -9.90
CA TYR A 281 -11.66 -2.00 -10.81
C TYR A 281 -13.07 -1.52 -11.08
N CYS A 282 -13.23 -0.21 -11.31
CA CYS A 282 -14.46 0.36 -11.80
C CYS A 282 -14.45 0.46 -13.34
N GLN A 283 -15.38 -0.21 -14.00
CA GLN A 283 -15.72 0.08 -15.37
C GLN A 283 -16.58 1.34 -15.38
N VAL A 284 -16.12 2.40 -16.05
CA VAL A 284 -16.81 3.68 -16.11
C VAL A 284 -17.46 3.92 -17.47
N ARG A 285 -18.52 4.74 -17.49
CA ARG A 285 -19.20 5.17 -18.71
C ARG A 285 -18.32 6.14 -19.52
N ARG A 286 -18.80 6.58 -20.67
CA ARG A 286 -18.09 7.50 -21.58
C ARG A 286 -17.78 8.87 -20.96
N ASP A 287 -18.49 9.27 -19.89
CA ASP A 287 -18.19 10.48 -19.14
C ASP A 287 -16.92 10.39 -18.28
N GLY A 288 -16.32 9.19 -18.20
CA GLY A 288 -15.11 8.93 -17.44
C GLY A 288 -15.29 8.93 -15.92
N MET A 289 -16.51 9.10 -15.41
CA MET A 289 -16.80 9.29 -14.00
C MET A 289 -17.91 8.35 -13.48
N THR A 290 -19.01 8.19 -14.22
CA THR A 290 -20.14 7.34 -13.78
C THR A 290 -19.76 5.88 -13.87
N VAL A 291 -19.92 5.14 -12.78
CA VAL A 291 -19.62 3.71 -12.69
C VAL A 291 -20.71 2.91 -13.40
N ASP A 292 -20.29 2.05 -14.31
CA ASP A 292 -21.17 1.09 -14.98
C ASP A 292 -21.14 -0.25 -14.27
N LYS A 293 -19.96 -0.68 -13.79
CA LYS A 293 -19.79 -1.93 -13.06
C LYS A 293 -18.53 -1.92 -12.19
N VAL A 294 -18.60 -2.57 -11.04
CA VAL A 294 -17.41 -2.93 -10.23
C VAL A 294 -17.02 -4.37 -10.55
N ILE A 295 -15.77 -4.61 -10.84
CA ILE A 295 -15.22 -5.92 -11.23
C ILE A 295 -14.10 -6.28 -10.25
N GLU A 296 -14.36 -7.32 -9.44
CA GLU A 296 -13.41 -7.81 -8.43
C GLU A 296 -12.44 -8.83 -9.03
N LYS A 297 -11.17 -8.72 -8.62
CA LYS A 297 -10.12 -9.73 -8.90
C LYS A 297 -9.94 -10.08 -10.38
N LYS A 298 -10.18 -9.12 -11.27
CA LYS A 298 -10.03 -9.30 -12.71
C LYS A 298 -9.71 -7.97 -13.37
N ILE A 299 -8.71 -7.96 -14.27
CA ILE A 299 -8.37 -6.81 -15.10
C ILE A 299 -9.50 -6.48 -16.09
N ILE A 300 -9.71 -5.20 -16.38
CA ILE A 300 -10.76 -4.70 -17.27
C ILE A 300 -10.22 -4.13 -18.60
N SER A 301 -8.91 -3.91 -18.68
CA SER A 301 -8.25 -3.40 -19.90
C SER A 301 -6.85 -3.98 -20.07
N SER A 302 -6.21 -3.72 -21.19
CA SER A 302 -4.79 -4.04 -21.45
C SER A 302 -3.82 -3.11 -20.71
N THR A 303 -4.31 -2.05 -20.09
CA THR A 303 -3.54 -1.04 -19.34
C THR A 303 -4.10 -0.83 -17.93
N PRO A 304 -4.12 -1.87 -17.08
CA PRO A 304 -4.83 -1.85 -15.80
C PRO A 304 -4.34 -0.76 -14.84
N HIS A 305 -3.14 -0.24 -15.03
CA HIS A 305 -2.59 0.88 -14.23
C HIS A 305 -3.24 2.24 -14.55
N LEU A 306 -3.99 2.34 -15.65
CA LEU A 306 -4.78 3.52 -16.03
C LEU A 306 -6.25 3.39 -15.62
N ASP A 307 -6.68 2.18 -15.25
CA ASP A 307 -8.05 1.92 -14.82
C ASP A 307 -8.27 2.41 -13.37
N PRO A 308 -9.50 2.83 -13.03
CA PRO A 308 -9.84 3.19 -11.67
C PRO A 308 -9.81 1.98 -10.73
N LEU A 309 -8.71 1.82 -9.98
CA LEU A 309 -8.52 0.77 -8.99
C LEU A 309 -9.33 1.11 -7.73
N VAL A 310 -10.16 0.19 -7.26
CA VAL A 310 -10.96 0.35 -6.04
C VAL A 310 -10.06 0.18 -4.82
N ILE A 311 -10.00 1.21 -3.96
CA ILE A 311 -9.13 1.21 -2.77
C ILE A 311 -9.83 0.72 -1.49
N GLY A 312 -11.07 0.21 -1.60
CA GLY A 312 -11.81 -0.32 -0.45
C GLY A 312 -12.49 0.74 0.42
N THR A 313 -12.71 1.95 -0.13
CA THR A 313 -13.48 3.02 0.51
C THR A 313 -14.68 3.37 -0.35
N PHE A 314 -15.86 3.38 0.26
CA PHE A 314 -17.15 3.52 -0.41
C PHE A 314 -18.02 4.51 0.34
N TRP A 315 -18.60 5.48 -0.37
CA TRP A 315 -19.58 6.40 0.18
C TRP A 315 -20.97 6.14 -0.39
N TYR A 316 -21.95 6.18 0.47
CA TYR A 316 -23.37 6.07 0.16
C TYR A 316 -24.09 7.31 0.68
N ARG A 317 -24.87 7.97 -0.16
CA ARG A 317 -25.71 9.11 0.24
C ARG A 317 -26.70 8.74 1.32
N LYS A 318 -27.22 7.51 1.29
CA LYS A 318 -28.07 6.91 2.32
C LYS A 318 -27.52 5.54 2.70
N ALA A 319 -27.35 5.32 3.98
CA ALA A 319 -26.87 4.04 4.50
C ALA A 319 -27.77 2.86 4.12
N LYS A 320 -29.07 3.13 3.94
CA LYS A 320 -30.03 2.15 3.43
C LYS A 320 -29.56 1.50 2.11
N TYR A 321 -28.92 2.25 1.22
CA TYR A 321 -28.44 1.68 -0.04
C TYR A 321 -27.42 0.55 0.19
N PHE A 322 -26.48 0.76 1.11
CA PHE A 322 -25.55 -0.30 1.48
C PHE A 322 -26.26 -1.50 2.10
N ILE A 323 -27.18 -1.26 3.04
CA ILE A 323 -27.92 -2.33 3.74
C ILE A 323 -28.65 -3.20 2.73
N ASP A 324 -29.49 -2.58 1.87
CA ASP A 324 -30.28 -3.29 0.84
C ASP A 324 -29.36 -4.10 -0.11
N ALA A 325 -28.23 -3.50 -0.52
CA ALA A 325 -27.29 -4.14 -1.43
C ALA A 325 -26.52 -5.30 -0.80
N ALA A 326 -26.13 -5.16 0.46
CA ALA A 326 -25.41 -6.21 1.20
C ALA A 326 -26.33 -7.38 1.54
N GLU A 327 -27.60 -7.12 1.92
CA GLU A 327 -28.62 -8.16 2.11
C GLU A 327 -28.86 -8.93 0.82
N ASN A 328 -29.08 -8.23 -0.30
CA ASN A 328 -29.25 -8.88 -1.61
C ASN A 328 -28.04 -9.75 -1.99
N LEU A 329 -26.80 -9.23 -1.74
CA LEU A 329 -25.58 -9.97 -2.04
C LEU A 329 -25.49 -11.29 -1.27
N ILE A 330 -25.87 -11.27 0.04
CA ILE A 330 -25.80 -12.44 0.93
C ILE A 330 -26.95 -13.41 0.65
N GLU A 331 -28.19 -12.92 0.50
CA GLU A 331 -29.37 -13.75 0.23
C GLU A 331 -29.24 -14.54 -1.09
N ASN A 332 -28.58 -13.95 -2.10
CA ASN A 332 -28.35 -14.60 -3.39
C ASN A 332 -26.99 -15.28 -3.50
N ASP A 333 -26.22 -15.36 -2.42
CA ASP A 333 -24.89 -15.97 -2.34
C ASP A 333 -23.92 -15.50 -3.46
N ILE A 334 -23.96 -14.19 -3.75
CA ILE A 334 -23.12 -13.58 -4.80
C ILE A 334 -21.71 -13.35 -4.25
N THR A 335 -20.81 -14.30 -4.46
CA THR A 335 -19.44 -14.29 -3.96
C THR A 335 -18.41 -14.20 -5.07
N ILE A 336 -17.23 -13.65 -4.73
CA ILE A 336 -16.02 -13.76 -5.54
C ILE A 336 -14.95 -14.45 -4.66
N ASN A 337 -14.43 -15.59 -5.12
CA ASN A 337 -13.53 -16.44 -4.34
C ASN A 337 -14.07 -16.80 -2.95
N GLY A 338 -15.41 -16.98 -2.82
CA GLY A 338 -16.08 -17.31 -1.58
C GLY A 338 -16.26 -16.14 -0.60
N GLU A 339 -16.01 -14.90 -1.03
CA GLU A 339 -16.16 -13.72 -0.19
C GLU A 339 -17.21 -12.73 -0.74
N HIS A 340 -17.97 -12.11 0.17
CA HIS A 340 -18.91 -11.03 -0.14
C HIS A 340 -18.22 -9.67 -0.03
N TYR A 341 -17.88 -9.07 -1.19
CA TYR A 341 -17.21 -7.77 -1.26
C TYR A 341 -18.22 -6.60 -1.27
N VAL A 342 -17.89 -5.52 -0.57
CA VAL A 342 -18.67 -4.27 -0.61
C VAL A 342 -18.76 -3.70 -2.02
N GLY A 343 -17.66 -3.75 -2.78
CA GLY A 343 -17.64 -3.29 -4.18
C GLY A 343 -18.62 -4.06 -5.06
N THR A 344 -18.70 -5.39 -4.91
CA THR A 344 -19.64 -6.23 -5.67
C THR A 344 -21.09 -5.87 -5.38
N SER A 345 -21.43 -5.53 -4.13
CA SER A 345 -22.82 -5.18 -3.75
C SER A 345 -23.33 -3.93 -4.47
N ILE A 346 -22.45 -3.00 -4.85
CA ILE A 346 -22.81 -1.77 -5.57
C ILE A 346 -23.41 -2.06 -6.95
N ASN A 347 -23.02 -3.18 -7.58
CA ASN A 347 -23.59 -3.57 -8.88
C ASN A 347 -25.12 -3.76 -8.83
N TYR A 348 -25.63 -4.25 -7.70
CA TYR A 348 -27.09 -4.34 -7.50
C TYR A 348 -27.73 -2.94 -7.52
N LEU A 349 -27.15 -1.96 -6.84
CA LEU A 349 -27.67 -0.59 -6.80
C LEU A 349 -27.63 0.10 -8.17
N ILE A 350 -26.56 -0.13 -8.94
CA ILE A 350 -26.43 0.38 -10.31
C ILE A 350 -27.57 -0.20 -11.19
N GLN A 351 -27.87 -1.50 -11.06
CA GLN A 351 -29.00 -2.14 -11.76
C GLN A 351 -30.36 -1.57 -11.33
N GLN A 352 -30.50 -1.09 -10.10
CA GLN A 352 -31.69 -0.38 -9.60
C GLN A 352 -31.73 1.11 -10.02
N GLY A 353 -30.84 1.54 -10.91
CA GLY A 353 -30.79 2.91 -11.42
C GLY A 353 -30.09 3.93 -10.53
N LYS A 354 -29.40 3.48 -9.46
CA LYS A 354 -28.60 4.37 -8.62
C LYS A 354 -27.35 4.83 -9.34
N LYS A 355 -27.04 6.12 -9.21
CA LYS A 355 -25.86 6.73 -9.82
C LYS A 355 -24.68 6.68 -8.84
N PHE A 356 -23.70 5.83 -9.15
CA PHE A 356 -22.40 5.78 -8.49
C PHE A 356 -21.34 6.42 -9.37
N VAL A 357 -20.39 7.14 -8.77
CA VAL A 357 -19.27 7.77 -9.45
C VAL A 357 -17.94 7.31 -8.85
N ILE A 358 -16.86 7.38 -9.64
CA ILE A 358 -15.53 7.25 -9.08
C ILE A 358 -15.10 8.55 -8.41
N PHE A 359 -14.30 8.44 -7.35
CA PHE A 359 -13.58 9.54 -6.75
C PHE A 359 -12.09 9.18 -6.71
N ASP A 360 -11.33 9.64 -7.73
CA ASP A 360 -9.90 9.41 -7.79
C ASP A 360 -9.20 10.26 -6.72
N ILE A 361 -8.50 9.61 -5.80
CA ILE A 361 -7.74 10.28 -4.74
C ILE A 361 -6.32 10.62 -5.18
N ASP A 362 -5.69 11.58 -4.50
CA ASP A 362 -4.35 12.05 -4.81
C ASP A 362 -3.25 11.03 -4.49
N GLN A 363 -3.36 10.37 -3.34
CA GLN A 363 -2.44 9.32 -2.91
C GLN A 363 -3.16 8.30 -2.02
N TRP A 364 -2.84 7.04 -2.24
CA TRP A 364 -3.27 5.89 -1.47
C TRP A 364 -2.07 5.25 -0.78
N ILE A 365 -2.02 5.37 0.54
CA ILE A 365 -0.92 4.85 1.35
C ILE A 365 -1.38 3.56 2.01
N SER A 366 -0.91 2.42 1.50
CA SER A 366 -1.26 1.11 2.02
C SER A 366 -0.33 0.70 3.15
N PHE A 367 -0.93 0.11 4.19
CA PHE A 367 -0.26 -0.58 5.28
C PHE A 367 -0.70 -2.05 5.32
N GLY A 368 -1.26 -2.56 4.20
CA GLY A 368 -1.95 -3.83 4.07
C GLY A 368 -1.10 -5.05 4.38
N ASP A 369 0.23 -4.93 4.23
CA ASP A 369 1.18 -5.97 4.57
C ASP A 369 2.50 -5.41 5.15
N PRO A 370 3.33 -6.26 5.76
CA PRO A 370 4.58 -5.84 6.40
C PRO A 370 5.57 -5.16 5.45
N PHE A 371 5.51 -5.51 4.17
CA PHE A 371 6.40 -4.92 3.18
C PHE A 371 6.02 -3.47 2.88
N GLU A 372 4.74 -3.19 2.67
CA GLU A 372 4.23 -1.84 2.43
C GLU A 372 4.59 -0.91 3.62
N LEU A 373 4.50 -1.45 4.85
CA LEU A 373 4.92 -0.72 6.05
C LEU A 373 6.43 -0.43 6.04
N LYS A 374 7.28 -1.40 5.68
CA LYS A 374 8.73 -1.18 5.56
C LYS A 374 9.08 -0.15 4.48
N VAL A 375 8.35 -0.11 3.38
CA VAL A 375 8.54 0.91 2.34
C VAL A 375 8.24 2.31 2.88
N LEU A 376 7.16 2.47 3.62
CA LEU A 376 6.84 3.76 4.27
C LEU A 376 7.94 4.16 5.26
N GLU A 377 8.39 3.25 6.13
CA GLU A 377 9.46 3.49 7.12
C GLU A 377 10.78 3.91 6.43
N TYR A 378 11.14 3.22 5.35
CA TYR A 378 12.33 3.55 4.56
C TYR A 378 12.30 4.99 4.02
N TRP A 379 11.17 5.42 3.46
CA TRP A 379 11.01 6.75 2.90
C TRP A 379 10.87 7.82 3.98
N ARG A 380 10.22 7.51 5.10
CA ARG A 380 10.18 8.39 6.27
C ARG A 380 11.57 8.73 6.76
N GLU A 381 12.41 7.73 6.99
CA GLU A 381 13.81 7.95 7.37
C GLU A 381 14.56 8.86 6.38
N HIS A 382 14.25 8.76 5.10
CA HIS A 382 14.89 9.60 4.10
C HIS A 382 14.43 11.07 4.16
N PHE A 383 13.13 11.31 4.32
CA PHE A 383 12.56 12.64 4.20
C PHE A 383 12.47 13.40 5.53
N GLU A 384 12.34 12.72 6.67
CA GLU A 384 12.21 13.36 7.99
C GLU A 384 13.56 13.59 8.70
N TYR A 385 14.55 12.70 8.52
CA TYR A 385 15.86 12.85 9.15
C TYR A 385 16.77 13.89 8.44
N LYS A 386 16.33 14.50 7.35
CA LYS A 386 17.07 15.57 6.66
C LYS A 386 16.56 16.99 7.00
N GLN A 387 15.64 17.11 7.95
CA GLN A 387 15.22 18.38 8.53
C GLN A 387 15.82 18.55 9.92
#